data_14b6269da65ec6ac723fca30b81d17d0
#
_entry.id   14b6269da65ec6ac723fca30b81d17d0
#
_cell.length_a   1.000
_cell.length_b   1.000
_cell.length_c   1.000
_cell.angle_alpha   90.00
_cell.angle_beta   90.00
_cell.angle_gamma   90.00
#
_symmetry.space_group_name_H-M   'P 1'
#
loop_
_entity.id
_entity.type
_entity.pdbx_description
1 polymer ?
#
loop_
_entity_poly.entity_id
_entity_poly.type
_entity_poly.pdbx_seq_one_letter_code
_entity_poly.pdbx_strand_id
1 'polypeptide(L)'
;MGRNILGKPELLRSFRTEDVLSFTRRFYQPGNMVFFVQGQYDFRRIIRLAEKYLSDVPAGEVNSRRVPPPLYAPEHLTVAKDTHQAHVMIGSRGYNAYDDKRTALYLLNNILGGPGMNSKLNVCLRERRGLVYNVESNLTSYTDTGAFCIYFGTDVEDMDTCLKLTYKELKRMRDTKMTSSQLAAAKKQLIGQIGVASDNFENNALGMAKTYLHYHKYESSELVFKRIEALTAEQLLEVSNEMFAEEYLSTLIYK
;
A
#
# COMPACT_ATOMS: atom_id res chain seq x y z
N MET A 1 -1.71 8.79 10.30
CA MET A 1 -1.56 9.01 8.86
C MET A 1 -1.69 10.48 8.44
N GLY A 2 -2.46 11.32 9.07
CA GLY A 2 -2.72 12.71 8.68
C GLY A 2 -1.60 13.73 8.94
N ARG A 3 -0.33 13.32 8.96
CA ARG A 3 0.81 14.21 9.18
C ARG A 3 1.88 13.97 8.13
N ASN A 4 2.55 15.06 7.71
CA ASN A 4 3.70 14.95 6.82
C ASN A 4 4.80 14.14 7.51
N ILE A 5 5.34 13.12 6.83
CA ILE A 5 6.41 12.26 7.36
C ILE A 5 7.70 13.06 7.62
N LEU A 6 7.95 14.13 6.88
CA LEU A 6 9.08 15.03 7.09
C LEU A 6 8.86 16.00 8.28
N GLY A 7 7.67 15.99 8.91
CA GLY A 7 7.36 16.89 10.00
C GLY A 7 7.15 18.33 9.58
N LYS A 8 7.44 19.24 10.48
CA LYS A 8 7.39 20.70 10.27
C LYS A 8 8.78 21.30 10.48
N PRO A 9 9.18 22.32 9.68
CA PRO A 9 10.49 22.96 9.83
C PRO A 9 10.79 23.48 11.24
N GLU A 10 9.76 24.00 11.93
CA GLU A 10 9.88 24.54 13.28
C GLU A 10 10.23 23.44 14.29
N LEU A 11 9.58 22.26 14.17
CA LEU A 11 9.85 21.09 15.00
C LEU A 11 11.24 20.52 14.73
N LEU A 12 11.63 20.45 13.44
CA LEU A 12 12.95 19.97 13.08
C LEU A 12 14.07 20.81 13.69
N ARG A 13 13.91 22.14 13.74
CA ARG A 13 14.88 23.05 14.36
C ARG A 13 14.92 22.94 15.89
N SER A 14 13.85 22.44 16.50
CA SER A 14 13.77 22.28 17.97
C SER A 14 14.38 20.99 18.48
N PHE A 15 14.61 19.98 17.63
CA PHE A 15 15.16 18.69 18.04
C PHE A 15 16.59 18.83 18.58
N ARG A 16 16.83 18.10 19.68
CA ARG A 16 18.11 18.00 20.33
C ARG A 16 18.56 16.54 20.41
N THR A 17 19.81 16.34 20.76
CA THR A 17 20.39 14.98 20.93
C THR A 17 19.60 14.14 21.92
N GLU A 18 19.11 14.76 22.99
CA GLU A 18 18.31 14.12 24.04
C GLU A 18 17.00 13.55 23.49
N ASP A 19 16.36 14.23 22.52
CA ASP A 19 15.15 13.76 21.88
C ASP A 19 15.41 12.49 21.05
N VAL A 20 16.52 12.46 20.32
CA VAL A 20 16.97 11.29 19.55
C VAL A 20 17.29 10.13 20.49
N LEU A 21 18.04 10.37 21.57
CA LEU A 21 18.36 9.35 22.56
C LEU A 21 17.11 8.81 23.27
N SER A 22 16.16 9.67 23.58
CA SER A 22 14.88 9.27 24.15
C SER A 22 14.09 8.39 23.19
N PHE A 23 14.04 8.78 21.91
CA PHE A 23 13.37 8.00 20.86
C PHE A 23 14.01 6.62 20.68
N THR A 24 15.34 6.54 20.60
CA THR A 24 16.05 5.26 20.42
C THR A 24 15.87 4.35 21.63
N ARG A 25 16.00 4.88 22.86
CA ARG A 25 15.75 4.10 24.10
C ARG A 25 14.32 3.54 24.14
N ARG A 26 13.34 4.25 23.62
CA ARG A 26 11.93 3.83 23.63
C ARG A 26 11.62 2.81 22.55
N PHE A 27 12.15 2.95 21.34
CA PHE A 27 11.70 2.19 20.16
C PHE A 27 12.72 1.18 19.64
N TYR A 28 14.03 1.39 19.88
CA TYR A 28 15.08 0.46 19.47
C TYR A 28 15.28 -0.61 20.52
N GLN A 29 14.24 -1.39 20.73
CA GLN A 29 14.21 -2.50 21.67
C GLN A 29 14.24 -3.81 20.90
N PRO A 30 14.91 -4.87 21.38
CA PRO A 30 15.01 -6.15 20.68
C PRO A 30 13.65 -6.72 20.24
N GLY A 31 12.61 -6.57 21.07
CA GLY A 31 11.25 -7.00 20.73
C GLY A 31 10.58 -6.18 19.63
N ASN A 32 11.16 -5.06 19.21
CA ASN A 32 10.64 -4.17 18.15
C ASN A 32 11.59 -4.07 16.95
N MET A 33 12.58 -4.94 16.88
CA MET A 33 13.61 -4.93 15.84
C MET A 33 13.74 -6.32 15.22
N VAL A 34 14.06 -6.37 13.94
CA VAL A 34 14.42 -7.59 13.22
C VAL A 34 15.79 -7.40 12.61
N PHE A 35 16.72 -8.31 12.93
CA PHE A 35 17.98 -8.44 12.25
C PHE A 35 17.84 -9.49 11.15
N PHE A 36 17.99 -9.08 9.91
CA PHE A 36 17.84 -9.93 8.74
C PHE A 36 19.15 -10.00 7.95
N VAL A 37 19.55 -11.19 7.56
CA VAL A 37 20.73 -11.41 6.72
C VAL A 37 20.36 -12.35 5.57
N GLN A 38 20.67 -11.92 4.36
CA GLN A 38 20.52 -12.74 3.14
C GLN A 38 21.84 -12.82 2.42
N GLY A 39 22.26 -14.03 2.04
CA GLY A 39 23.50 -14.28 1.31
C GLY A 39 24.02 -15.69 1.50
N GLN A 40 25.18 -15.98 0.91
CA GLN A 40 25.86 -17.25 1.04
C GLN A 40 26.81 -17.24 2.25
N TYR A 41 26.27 -17.43 3.43
CA TYR A 41 27.04 -17.45 4.68
C TYR A 41 26.69 -18.67 5.53
N ASP A 42 27.65 -19.11 6.34
CA ASP A 42 27.37 -20.08 7.41
C ASP A 42 26.47 -19.43 8.48
N PHE A 43 25.24 -19.93 8.57
CA PHE A 43 24.22 -19.42 9.49
C PHE A 43 24.69 -19.47 10.96
N ARG A 44 25.43 -20.52 11.36
CA ARG A 44 25.99 -20.62 12.71
C ARG A 44 26.99 -19.51 13.02
N ARG A 45 27.74 -19.07 11.99
CA ARG A 45 28.65 -17.93 12.14
C ARG A 45 27.88 -16.63 12.35
N ILE A 46 26.78 -16.43 11.62
CA ILE A 46 25.92 -15.24 11.80
C ILE A 46 25.33 -15.22 13.20
N ILE A 47 24.80 -16.35 13.71
CA ILE A 47 24.28 -16.43 15.08
C ILE A 47 25.36 -16.01 16.10
N ARG A 48 26.56 -16.59 16.03
CA ARG A 48 27.67 -16.25 16.95
C ARG A 48 28.05 -14.77 16.90
N LEU A 49 28.04 -14.16 15.71
CA LEU A 49 28.31 -12.73 15.55
C LEU A 49 27.17 -11.88 16.15
N ALA A 50 25.92 -12.26 15.90
CA ALA A 50 24.76 -11.59 16.47
C ALA A 50 24.80 -11.67 18.01
N GLU A 51 25.02 -12.85 18.60
CA GLU A 51 25.18 -13.03 20.04
C GLU A 51 26.32 -12.17 20.59
N LYS A 52 27.48 -12.16 19.92
CA LYS A 52 28.63 -11.37 20.37
C LYS A 52 28.38 -9.87 20.39
N TYR A 53 27.68 -9.32 19.41
CA TYR A 53 27.56 -7.87 19.21
C TYR A 53 26.20 -7.29 19.60
N LEU A 54 25.18 -8.12 19.78
CA LEU A 54 23.82 -7.66 20.08
C LEU A 54 23.30 -8.13 21.44
N SER A 55 24.02 -9.03 22.15
CA SER A 55 23.60 -9.53 23.47
C SER A 55 23.49 -8.44 24.53
N ASP A 56 24.29 -7.40 24.42
CA ASP A 56 24.33 -6.31 25.39
C ASP A 56 23.25 -5.24 25.14
N VAL A 57 22.44 -5.38 24.08
CA VAL A 57 21.31 -4.49 23.83
C VAL A 57 20.25 -4.72 24.90
N PRO A 58 19.93 -3.70 25.74
CA PRO A 58 18.99 -3.90 26.84
C PRO A 58 17.62 -4.33 26.31
N ALA A 59 17.10 -5.43 26.84
CA ALA A 59 15.73 -5.85 26.59
C ALA A 59 14.78 -4.93 27.36
N GLY A 60 13.89 -4.25 26.64
CA GLY A 60 12.84 -3.44 27.21
C GLY A 60 11.50 -3.75 26.55
N GLU A 61 10.42 -3.42 27.21
CA GLU A 61 9.09 -3.52 26.63
C GLU A 61 8.77 -2.28 25.79
N VAL A 62 8.45 -2.50 24.51
CA VAL A 62 7.88 -1.45 23.66
C VAL A 62 6.38 -1.41 23.89
N ASN A 63 5.96 -0.53 24.77
CA ASN A 63 4.54 -0.30 24.99
C ASN A 63 3.96 0.62 23.90
N SER A 64 3.77 0.07 22.71
CA SER A 64 3.16 0.77 21.56
C SER A 64 1.77 0.20 21.29
N ARG A 65 0.83 0.44 22.21
CA ARG A 65 -0.58 0.13 21.94
C ARG A 65 -1.09 1.02 20.81
N ARG A 66 -1.27 0.45 19.64
CA ARG A 66 -1.93 1.14 18.53
C ARG A 66 -3.43 1.18 18.79
N VAL A 67 -4.00 2.35 18.62
CA VAL A 67 -5.45 2.55 18.69
C VAL A 67 -5.93 2.68 17.24
N PRO A 68 -6.86 1.81 16.81
CA PRO A 68 -7.46 1.95 15.47
C PRO A 68 -8.02 3.37 15.30
N PRO A 69 -7.89 3.96 14.11
CA PRO A 69 -8.45 5.27 13.86
C PRO A 69 -9.99 5.24 14.00
N PRO A 70 -10.61 6.37 14.37
CA PRO A 70 -12.06 6.47 14.53
C PRO A 70 -12.80 6.15 13.23
N LEU A 71 -14.13 6.12 13.27
CA LEU A 71 -14.95 5.90 12.08
C LEU A 71 -14.55 6.87 10.97
N TYR A 72 -14.44 6.31 9.77
CA TYR A 72 -14.13 7.05 8.57
C TYR A 72 -15.42 7.70 8.02
N ALA A 73 -15.36 8.98 7.73
CA ALA A 73 -16.37 9.71 6.97
C ALA A 73 -15.73 10.23 5.69
N PRO A 74 -16.32 10.02 4.53
CA PRO A 74 -15.84 10.56 3.26
C PRO A 74 -15.91 12.09 3.25
N GLU A 75 -14.91 12.71 2.64
CA GLU A 75 -14.85 14.17 2.47
C GLU A 75 -14.46 14.50 1.03
N HIS A 76 -15.01 15.61 0.52
CA HIS A 76 -14.68 16.13 -0.80
C HIS A 76 -14.12 17.55 -0.64
N LEU A 77 -12.84 17.72 -0.95
CA LEU A 77 -12.12 18.97 -0.78
C LEU A 77 -11.51 19.41 -2.10
N THR A 78 -11.71 20.68 -2.42
CA THR A 78 -10.99 21.37 -3.50
C THR A 78 -10.18 22.49 -2.91
N VAL A 79 -8.89 22.50 -3.20
CA VAL A 79 -7.95 23.51 -2.69
C VAL A 79 -7.33 24.23 -3.89
N ALA A 80 -7.51 25.54 -3.93
CA ALA A 80 -6.86 26.38 -4.93
C ALA A 80 -5.35 26.38 -4.69
N LYS A 81 -4.60 26.00 -5.72
CA LYS A 81 -3.14 26.03 -5.79
C LYS A 81 -2.76 26.60 -7.13
N ASP A 82 -1.77 27.45 -7.15
CA ASP A 82 -1.21 27.96 -8.40
C ASP A 82 -0.33 26.87 -9.07
N THR A 83 -1.00 25.85 -9.62
CA THR A 83 -0.37 24.73 -10.31
C THR A 83 -0.85 24.67 -11.76
N HIS A 84 0.05 24.33 -12.68
CA HIS A 84 -0.30 24.19 -14.08
C HIS A 84 -1.29 23.04 -14.36
N GLN A 85 -1.31 22.03 -13.49
CA GLN A 85 -2.17 20.86 -13.61
C GLN A 85 -3.08 20.72 -12.39
N ALA A 86 -4.25 20.13 -12.60
CA ALA A 86 -5.08 19.62 -11.53
C ALA A 86 -4.53 18.29 -11.05
N HIS A 87 -4.35 18.15 -9.75
CA HIS A 87 -3.97 16.91 -9.08
C HIS A 87 -5.18 16.36 -8.33
N VAL A 88 -5.59 15.17 -8.68
CA VAL A 88 -6.78 14.53 -8.10
C VAL A 88 -6.37 13.28 -7.34
N MET A 89 -6.88 13.16 -6.13
CA MET A 89 -6.75 11.99 -5.30
C MET A 89 -8.13 11.51 -4.86
N ILE A 90 -8.46 10.25 -5.17
CA ILE A 90 -9.71 9.60 -4.75
C ILE A 90 -9.30 8.43 -3.86
N GLY A 91 -9.90 8.28 -2.69
CA GLY A 91 -9.50 7.20 -1.80
C GLY A 91 -10.48 6.92 -0.69
N SER A 92 -10.21 5.82 -0.01
CA SER A 92 -10.97 5.35 1.13
C SER A 92 -10.08 4.65 2.15
N ARG A 93 -10.66 4.30 3.30
CA ARG A 93 -10.02 3.38 4.22
C ARG A 93 -9.97 2.00 3.57
N GLY A 94 -8.76 1.40 3.52
CA GLY A 94 -8.55 0.03 3.09
C GLY A 94 -8.54 -0.97 4.25
N TYR A 95 -8.35 -2.23 3.93
CA TYR A 95 -8.18 -3.29 4.91
C TYR A 95 -6.84 -3.22 5.62
N ASN A 96 -6.82 -3.57 6.91
CA ASN A 96 -5.58 -3.70 7.66
C ASN A 96 -4.75 -4.92 7.23
N ALA A 97 -3.54 -5.03 7.77
CA ALA A 97 -2.58 -6.06 7.36
C ALA A 97 -3.02 -7.50 7.70
N TYR A 98 -3.95 -7.68 8.63
CA TYR A 98 -4.42 -8.99 9.09
C TYR A 98 -5.76 -9.40 8.47
N ASP A 99 -6.37 -8.55 7.67
CA ASP A 99 -7.66 -8.81 7.05
C ASP A 99 -7.53 -9.79 5.87
N ASP A 100 -8.37 -10.81 5.85
CA ASP A 100 -8.37 -11.84 4.80
C ASP A 100 -8.74 -11.28 3.42
N LYS A 101 -9.57 -10.23 3.37
CA LYS A 101 -9.99 -9.57 2.13
C LYS A 101 -8.87 -8.73 1.49
N ARG A 102 -7.78 -8.49 2.21
CA ARG A 102 -6.64 -7.69 1.71
C ARG A 102 -6.07 -8.22 0.40
N THR A 103 -5.96 -9.55 0.25
CA THR A 103 -5.41 -10.15 -0.98
C THR A 103 -6.31 -9.89 -2.18
N ALA A 104 -7.64 -9.93 -2.00
CA ALA A 104 -8.60 -9.60 -3.05
C ALA A 104 -8.51 -8.12 -3.44
N LEU A 105 -8.41 -7.21 -2.46
CA LEU A 105 -8.23 -5.78 -2.71
C LEU A 105 -6.90 -5.50 -3.42
N TYR A 106 -5.83 -6.22 -3.09
CA TYR A 106 -4.54 -6.07 -3.75
C TYR A 106 -4.62 -6.46 -5.24
N LEU A 107 -5.33 -7.55 -5.57
CA LEU A 107 -5.58 -7.93 -6.97
C LEU A 107 -6.46 -6.90 -7.68
N LEU A 108 -7.52 -6.40 -7.04
CA LEU A 108 -8.38 -5.35 -7.60
C LEU A 108 -7.61 -4.05 -7.86
N ASN A 109 -6.76 -3.64 -6.93
CA ASN A 109 -5.89 -2.47 -7.09
C ASN A 109 -4.95 -2.65 -8.29
N ASN A 110 -4.36 -3.82 -8.47
CA ASN A 110 -3.50 -4.11 -9.62
C ASN A 110 -4.27 -4.05 -10.95
N ILE A 111 -5.49 -4.56 -10.99
CA ILE A 111 -6.37 -4.50 -12.16
C ILE A 111 -6.77 -3.05 -12.47
N LEU A 112 -7.07 -2.26 -11.45
CA LEU A 112 -7.60 -0.91 -11.58
C LEU A 112 -6.55 0.08 -12.08
N GLY A 113 -5.45 0.21 -11.35
CA GLY A 113 -4.41 1.22 -11.61
C GLY A 113 -3.02 0.77 -11.18
N GLY A 114 -2.75 -0.55 -11.21
CA GLY A 114 -1.43 -1.12 -10.97
C GLY A 114 -0.42 -0.73 -12.07
N PRO A 115 0.85 -1.16 -11.93
CA PRO A 115 1.96 -0.69 -12.76
C PRO A 115 1.89 -1.15 -14.23
N GLY A 116 0.98 -2.06 -14.57
CA GLY A 116 0.79 -2.53 -15.95
C GLY A 116 0.09 -1.50 -16.82
N MET A 117 0.59 -1.26 -18.03
CA MET A 117 -0.06 -0.37 -19.03
C MET A 117 -1.47 -0.81 -19.39
N ASN A 118 -1.82 -2.06 -19.17
CA ASN A 118 -3.14 -2.65 -19.38
C ASN A 118 -4.10 -2.46 -18.19
N SER A 119 -3.70 -1.78 -17.12
CA SER A 119 -4.60 -1.47 -16.02
C SER A 119 -5.76 -0.59 -16.49
N LYS A 120 -6.95 -0.76 -15.89
CA LYS A 120 -8.21 -0.16 -16.39
C LYS A 120 -8.13 1.35 -16.50
N LEU A 121 -7.59 2.03 -15.50
CA LEU A 121 -7.47 3.48 -15.50
C LEU A 121 -6.43 3.95 -16.51
N ASN A 122 -5.30 3.25 -16.64
CA ASN A 122 -4.29 3.58 -17.64
C ASN A 122 -4.87 3.49 -19.06
N VAL A 123 -5.54 2.40 -19.39
CA VAL A 123 -6.20 2.23 -20.67
C VAL A 123 -7.30 3.27 -20.88
N CYS A 124 -8.10 3.55 -19.83
CA CYS A 124 -9.25 4.44 -19.96
C CYS A 124 -8.86 5.91 -20.11
N LEU A 125 -7.94 6.40 -19.28
CA LEU A 125 -7.60 7.82 -19.19
C LEU A 125 -6.41 8.19 -20.07
N ARG A 126 -5.37 7.35 -20.10
CA ARG A 126 -4.13 7.63 -20.79
C ARG A 126 -4.12 7.09 -22.23
N GLU A 127 -4.18 5.75 -22.40
CA GLU A 127 -3.94 5.12 -23.69
C GLU A 127 -5.01 5.47 -24.74
N ARG A 128 -6.27 5.49 -24.35
CA ARG A 128 -7.39 5.76 -25.28
C ARG A 128 -7.68 7.24 -25.48
N ARG A 129 -7.31 8.10 -24.53
CA ARG A 129 -7.76 9.50 -24.53
C ARG A 129 -6.66 10.53 -24.36
N GLY A 130 -5.51 10.14 -23.83
CA GLY A 130 -4.41 11.07 -23.59
C GLY A 130 -4.69 12.15 -22.55
N LEU A 131 -5.68 11.93 -21.66
CA LEU A 131 -6.12 12.94 -20.68
C LEU A 131 -5.19 13.09 -19.49
N VAL A 132 -4.36 12.08 -19.21
CA VAL A 132 -3.44 12.05 -18.07
C VAL A 132 -2.07 11.59 -18.51
N TYR A 133 -1.02 12.17 -17.93
CA TYR A 133 0.34 11.66 -18.10
C TYR A 133 0.59 10.42 -17.23
N ASN A 134 0.15 10.49 -15.99
CA ASN A 134 0.25 9.38 -15.03
C ASN A 134 -1.09 9.16 -14.32
N VAL A 135 -1.44 7.90 -14.14
CA VAL A 135 -2.54 7.47 -13.31
C VAL A 135 -2.15 6.18 -12.59
N GLU A 136 -2.37 6.14 -11.31
CA GLU A 136 -2.03 4.98 -10.48
C GLU A 136 -3.06 4.76 -9.38
N SER A 137 -3.17 3.54 -8.92
CA SER A 137 -3.86 3.22 -7.69
C SER A 137 -2.92 2.51 -6.72
N ASN A 138 -2.95 2.93 -5.46
CA ASN A 138 -2.07 2.48 -4.41
C ASN A 138 -2.86 1.92 -3.24
N LEU A 139 -2.33 0.87 -2.65
CA LEU A 139 -2.86 0.25 -1.45
C LEU A 139 -1.76 0.18 -0.38
N THR A 140 -2.05 0.71 0.80
CA THR A 140 -1.18 0.58 1.96
C THR A 140 -1.97 -0.05 3.10
N SER A 141 -1.46 -1.17 3.63
CA SER A 141 -2.04 -1.83 4.80
C SER A 141 -1.13 -1.64 6.01
N TYR A 142 -1.70 -1.08 7.07
CA TYR A 142 -1.09 -0.97 8.40
C TYR A 142 -1.67 -2.04 9.32
N THR A 143 -1.08 -2.25 10.48
CA THR A 143 -1.56 -3.24 11.44
C THR A 143 -2.93 -2.93 12.04
N ASP A 144 -3.33 -1.66 12.05
CA ASP A 144 -4.55 -1.13 12.65
C ASP A 144 -5.55 -0.55 11.64
N THR A 145 -5.15 -0.38 10.38
CA THR A 145 -5.99 0.19 9.31
C THR A 145 -5.37 -0.05 7.94
N GLY A 146 -6.00 0.46 6.88
CA GLY A 146 -5.45 0.54 5.54
C GLY A 146 -5.85 1.84 4.85
N ALA A 147 -5.21 2.12 3.73
CA ALA A 147 -5.56 3.21 2.84
C ALA A 147 -5.53 2.73 1.38
N PHE A 148 -6.59 2.99 0.67
CA PHE A 148 -6.69 2.83 -0.78
C PHE A 148 -6.73 4.21 -1.42
N CYS A 149 -6.00 4.42 -2.49
CA CYS A 149 -5.92 5.71 -3.15
C CYS A 149 -5.71 5.55 -4.65
N ILE A 150 -6.44 6.34 -5.43
CA ILE A 150 -6.22 6.59 -6.86
C ILE A 150 -5.66 8.00 -6.98
N TYR A 151 -4.62 8.16 -7.77
CA TYR A 151 -4.05 9.47 -8.10
C TYR A 151 -3.93 9.64 -9.59
N PHE A 152 -4.22 10.84 -10.09
CA PHE A 152 -3.88 11.27 -11.43
C PHE A 152 -3.65 12.79 -11.49
N GLY A 153 -2.77 13.20 -12.42
CA GLY A 153 -2.59 14.59 -12.83
C GLY A 153 -3.14 14.79 -14.23
N THR A 154 -3.87 15.89 -14.45
CA THR A 154 -4.53 16.21 -15.70
C THR A 154 -4.61 17.73 -15.90
N ASP A 155 -4.90 18.18 -17.09
CA ASP A 155 -5.20 19.59 -17.32
C ASP A 155 -6.51 19.97 -16.62
N VAL A 156 -6.60 21.22 -16.17
CA VAL A 156 -7.75 21.69 -15.36
C VAL A 156 -9.07 21.50 -16.12
N GLU A 157 -9.06 21.70 -17.44
CA GLU A 157 -10.21 21.55 -18.33
C GLU A 157 -10.71 20.09 -18.44
N ASP A 158 -9.80 19.12 -18.33
CA ASP A 158 -10.10 17.69 -18.46
C ASP A 158 -10.44 17.01 -17.13
N MET A 159 -10.27 17.71 -16.01
CA MET A 159 -10.41 17.17 -14.65
C MET A 159 -11.77 16.49 -14.41
N ASP A 160 -12.87 17.18 -14.76
CA ASP A 160 -14.22 16.65 -14.55
C ASP A 160 -14.49 15.42 -15.43
N THR A 161 -13.91 15.39 -16.62
CA THR A 161 -13.98 14.23 -17.54
C THR A 161 -13.22 13.05 -16.94
N CYS A 162 -12.02 13.26 -16.43
CA CYS A 162 -11.21 12.23 -15.76
C CYS A 162 -11.92 11.67 -14.53
N LEU A 163 -12.51 12.52 -13.70
CA LEU A 163 -13.32 12.11 -12.54
C LEU A 163 -14.48 11.20 -12.95
N LYS A 164 -15.31 11.66 -13.90
CA LYS A 164 -16.45 10.87 -14.41
C LYS A 164 -16.03 9.52 -14.97
N LEU A 165 -14.93 9.46 -15.71
CA LEU A 165 -14.41 8.22 -16.27
C LEU A 165 -13.87 7.28 -15.18
N THR A 166 -13.18 7.81 -14.18
CA THR A 166 -12.69 7.04 -13.04
C THR A 166 -13.86 6.40 -12.27
N TYR A 167 -14.86 7.18 -11.89
CA TYR A 167 -16.05 6.66 -11.21
C TYR A 167 -16.83 5.66 -12.06
N LYS A 168 -16.86 5.85 -13.38
CA LYS A 168 -17.46 4.88 -14.30
C LYS A 168 -16.73 3.53 -14.28
N GLU A 169 -15.41 3.52 -14.26
CA GLU A 169 -14.64 2.26 -14.15
C GLU A 169 -14.82 1.60 -12.78
N LEU A 170 -14.84 2.37 -11.70
CA LEU A 170 -15.14 1.86 -10.36
C LEU A 170 -16.53 1.22 -10.30
N LYS A 171 -17.54 1.91 -10.84
CA LYS A 171 -18.90 1.39 -10.95
C LYS A 171 -18.93 0.09 -11.76
N ARG A 172 -18.24 0.02 -12.89
CA ARG A 172 -18.16 -1.18 -13.71
C ARG A 172 -17.56 -2.37 -12.96
N MET A 173 -16.55 -2.12 -12.12
CA MET A 173 -15.95 -3.18 -11.30
C MET A 173 -16.90 -3.69 -10.20
N ARG A 174 -17.81 -2.85 -9.71
CA ARG A 174 -18.86 -3.24 -8.75
C ARG A 174 -20.03 -3.97 -9.39
N ASP A 175 -20.43 -3.55 -10.60
CA ASP A 175 -21.65 -4.07 -11.24
C ASP A 175 -21.39 -5.34 -12.04
N THR A 176 -20.14 -5.62 -12.42
CA THR A 176 -19.84 -6.69 -13.38
C THR A 176 -18.83 -7.67 -12.80
N LYS A 177 -19.30 -8.89 -12.53
CA LYS A 177 -18.42 -10.00 -12.12
C LYS A 177 -17.43 -10.34 -13.24
N MET A 178 -16.18 -10.56 -12.88
CA MET A 178 -15.16 -10.99 -13.84
C MET A 178 -15.45 -12.38 -14.38
N THR A 179 -15.21 -12.58 -15.67
CA THR A 179 -15.24 -13.94 -16.26
C THR A 179 -14.04 -14.75 -15.76
N SER A 180 -14.15 -16.07 -15.84
CA SER A 180 -13.06 -16.98 -15.44
C SER A 180 -11.75 -16.69 -16.18
N SER A 181 -11.82 -16.34 -17.48
CA SER A 181 -10.66 -15.98 -18.29
C SER A 181 -10.02 -14.67 -17.80
N GLN A 182 -10.82 -13.64 -17.52
CA GLN A 182 -10.33 -12.36 -17.00
C GLN A 182 -9.65 -12.51 -15.65
N LEU A 183 -10.27 -13.29 -14.76
CA LEU A 183 -9.71 -13.57 -13.43
C LEU A 183 -8.38 -14.33 -13.54
N ALA A 184 -8.34 -15.38 -14.37
CA ALA A 184 -7.11 -16.15 -14.57
C ALA A 184 -5.96 -15.29 -15.13
N ALA A 185 -6.26 -14.41 -16.08
CA ALA A 185 -5.28 -13.49 -16.65
C ALA A 185 -4.77 -12.48 -15.60
N ALA A 186 -5.66 -11.91 -14.78
CA ALA A 186 -5.29 -10.97 -13.72
C ALA A 186 -4.42 -11.62 -12.64
N LYS A 187 -4.76 -12.84 -12.20
CA LYS A 187 -3.96 -13.62 -11.25
C LYS A 187 -2.57 -13.91 -11.81
N LYS A 188 -2.49 -14.42 -13.04
CA LYS A 188 -1.22 -14.72 -13.71
C LYS A 188 -0.34 -13.48 -13.83
N GLN A 189 -0.91 -12.34 -14.18
CA GLN A 189 -0.18 -11.07 -14.25
C GLN A 189 0.38 -10.67 -12.89
N LEU A 190 -0.43 -10.71 -11.83
CA LEU A 190 0.00 -10.32 -10.49
C LEU A 190 1.09 -11.26 -9.97
N ILE A 191 0.94 -12.57 -10.13
CA ILE A 191 1.95 -13.57 -9.75
C ILE A 191 3.26 -13.33 -10.50
N GLY A 192 3.19 -13.06 -11.80
CA GLY A 192 4.37 -12.73 -12.60
C GLY A 192 5.07 -11.45 -12.14
N GLN A 193 4.33 -10.41 -11.80
CA GLN A 193 4.89 -9.16 -11.26
C GLN A 193 5.57 -9.37 -9.90
N ILE A 194 4.97 -10.15 -9.01
CA ILE A 194 5.58 -10.50 -7.72
C ILE A 194 6.85 -11.33 -7.94
N GLY A 195 6.81 -12.29 -8.87
CA GLY A 195 7.99 -13.09 -9.23
C GLY A 195 9.16 -12.23 -9.70
N VAL A 196 8.92 -11.32 -10.65
CA VAL A 196 9.96 -10.39 -11.13
C VAL A 196 10.45 -9.45 -10.02
N ALA A 197 9.54 -8.96 -9.16
CA ALA A 197 9.93 -8.10 -8.03
C ALA A 197 10.79 -8.84 -7.00
N SER A 198 10.62 -10.16 -6.84
CA SER A 198 11.40 -10.98 -5.91
C SER A 198 12.85 -11.21 -6.36
N ASP A 199 13.19 -10.95 -7.63
CA ASP A 199 14.56 -10.99 -8.13
C ASP A 199 15.40 -9.79 -7.62
N ASN A 200 14.75 -8.74 -7.13
CA ASN A 200 15.43 -7.67 -6.42
C ASN A 200 15.71 -8.09 -4.97
N PHE A 201 16.93 -8.54 -4.71
CA PHE A 201 17.34 -9.08 -3.41
C PHE A 201 17.15 -8.10 -2.25
N GLU A 202 17.42 -6.82 -2.43
CA GLU A 202 17.27 -5.80 -1.40
C GLU A 202 15.80 -5.62 -1.00
N ASN A 203 14.93 -5.42 -1.99
CA ASN A 203 13.50 -5.26 -1.74
C ASN A 203 12.88 -6.53 -1.14
N ASN A 204 13.32 -7.69 -1.58
CA ASN A 204 12.89 -8.98 -1.04
C ASN A 204 13.32 -9.14 0.43
N ALA A 205 14.58 -8.84 0.75
CA ALA A 205 15.11 -8.86 2.12
C ALA A 205 14.33 -7.94 3.06
N LEU A 206 14.09 -6.69 2.63
CA LEU A 206 13.28 -5.72 3.38
C LEU A 206 11.83 -6.19 3.55
N GLY A 207 11.24 -6.77 2.52
CA GLY A 207 9.90 -7.34 2.56
C GLY A 207 9.78 -8.49 3.57
N MET A 208 10.73 -9.42 3.55
CA MET A 208 10.80 -10.53 4.49
C MET A 208 10.97 -10.05 5.93
N ALA A 209 11.90 -9.11 6.17
CA ALA A 209 12.12 -8.55 7.50
C ALA A 209 10.86 -7.84 8.04
N LYS A 210 10.19 -7.03 7.22
CA LYS A 210 8.92 -6.39 7.57
C LYS A 210 7.81 -7.40 7.87
N THR A 211 7.70 -8.44 7.06
CA THR A 211 6.71 -9.52 7.25
C THR A 211 6.96 -10.23 8.58
N TYR A 212 8.22 -10.57 8.86
CA TYR A 212 8.57 -11.21 10.11
C TYR A 212 8.31 -10.30 11.33
N LEU A 213 8.64 -9.00 11.23
CA LEU A 213 8.39 -8.03 12.29
C LEU A 213 6.89 -7.93 12.67
N HIS A 214 6.01 -8.03 11.69
CA HIS A 214 4.56 -7.87 11.91
C HIS A 214 3.84 -9.18 12.27
N TYR A 215 4.26 -10.30 11.68
CA TYR A 215 3.53 -11.56 11.79
C TYR A 215 4.28 -12.63 12.58
N HIS A 216 5.56 -12.40 12.92
CA HIS A 216 6.48 -13.38 13.51
C HIS A 216 6.53 -14.72 12.74
N LYS A 217 6.27 -14.65 11.45
CA LYS A 217 6.23 -15.79 10.53
C LYS A 217 6.91 -15.43 9.22
N TYR A 218 7.59 -16.41 8.66
CA TYR A 218 8.07 -16.35 7.29
C TYR A 218 6.92 -16.72 6.34
N GLU A 219 6.67 -15.87 5.37
CA GLU A 219 5.75 -16.17 4.27
C GLU A 219 6.55 -16.37 2.99
N SER A 220 6.52 -17.59 2.45
CA SER A 220 7.15 -17.85 1.15
C SER A 220 6.30 -17.28 0.00
N SER A 221 6.96 -16.99 -1.11
CA SER A 221 6.26 -16.53 -2.33
C SER A 221 5.20 -17.53 -2.78
N GLU A 222 5.44 -18.84 -2.61
CA GLU A 222 4.49 -19.89 -2.96
C GLU A 222 3.20 -19.80 -2.15
N LEU A 223 3.29 -19.42 -0.87
CA LEU A 223 2.11 -19.21 -0.03
C LEU A 223 1.29 -18.01 -0.50
N VAL A 224 1.97 -16.93 -0.87
CA VAL A 224 1.34 -15.73 -1.46
C VAL A 224 0.66 -16.09 -2.78
N PHE A 225 1.33 -16.85 -3.65
CA PHE A 225 0.77 -17.31 -4.93
C PHE A 225 -0.47 -18.17 -4.73
N LYS A 226 -0.44 -19.13 -3.81
CA LYS A 226 -1.62 -19.96 -3.47
C LYS A 226 -2.81 -19.12 -3.01
N ARG A 227 -2.57 -18.07 -2.21
CA ARG A 227 -3.67 -17.16 -1.80
C ARG A 227 -4.25 -16.39 -2.99
N ILE A 228 -3.41 -15.92 -3.91
CA ILE A 228 -3.88 -15.25 -5.13
C ILE A 228 -4.64 -16.23 -6.02
N GLU A 229 -4.14 -17.44 -6.19
CA GLU A 229 -4.79 -18.48 -6.99
C GLU A 229 -6.15 -18.91 -6.41
N ALA A 230 -6.32 -18.90 -5.10
CA ALA A 230 -7.56 -19.25 -4.42
C ALA A 230 -8.67 -18.20 -4.55
N LEU A 231 -8.35 -16.94 -4.95
CA LEU A 231 -9.36 -15.88 -5.08
C LEU A 231 -10.44 -16.26 -6.09
N THR A 232 -11.69 -15.91 -5.80
CA THR A 232 -12.82 -16.11 -6.71
C THR A 232 -13.34 -14.79 -7.27
N ALA A 233 -14.10 -14.87 -8.36
CA ALA A 233 -14.71 -13.68 -8.95
C ALA A 233 -15.79 -13.08 -8.04
N GLU A 234 -16.44 -13.91 -7.22
CA GLU A 234 -17.41 -13.51 -6.20
C GLU A 234 -16.74 -12.66 -5.12
N GLN A 235 -15.61 -13.13 -4.58
CA GLN A 235 -14.83 -12.38 -3.58
C GLN A 235 -14.36 -11.03 -4.12
N LEU A 236 -13.92 -10.98 -5.37
CA LEU A 236 -13.52 -9.71 -5.99
C LEU A 236 -14.70 -8.77 -6.17
N LEU A 237 -15.87 -9.27 -6.56
CA LEU A 237 -17.08 -8.46 -6.68
C LEU A 237 -17.55 -7.93 -5.32
N GLU A 238 -17.54 -8.76 -4.29
CA GLU A 238 -17.85 -8.36 -2.91
C GLU A 238 -16.94 -7.23 -2.44
N VAL A 239 -15.61 -7.42 -2.55
CA VAL A 239 -14.63 -6.41 -2.16
C VAL A 239 -14.74 -5.14 -3.00
N SER A 240 -15.04 -5.25 -4.30
CA SER A 240 -15.30 -4.08 -5.15
C SER A 240 -16.50 -3.26 -4.64
N ASN A 241 -17.57 -3.91 -4.20
CA ASN A 241 -18.75 -3.23 -3.67
C ASN A 241 -18.47 -2.57 -2.32
N GLU A 242 -17.66 -3.18 -1.47
CA GLU A 242 -17.27 -2.60 -0.18
C GLU A 242 -16.33 -1.38 -0.35
N MET A 243 -15.42 -1.43 -1.33
CA MET A 243 -14.32 -0.47 -1.41
C MET A 243 -14.50 0.66 -2.42
N PHE A 244 -15.30 0.43 -3.47
CA PHE A 244 -15.40 1.34 -4.60
C PHE A 244 -16.77 2.03 -4.71
N ALA A 245 -17.64 1.87 -3.71
CA ALA A 245 -18.88 2.60 -3.68
C ALA A 245 -18.61 4.10 -3.44
N GLU A 246 -19.22 4.93 -4.27
CA GLU A 246 -18.94 6.37 -4.33
C GLU A 246 -19.17 7.05 -2.97
N GLU A 247 -20.17 6.60 -2.25
CA GLU A 247 -20.50 7.07 -0.91
C GLU A 247 -19.45 6.77 0.16
N TYR A 248 -18.44 5.93 -0.15
CA TYR A 248 -17.31 5.64 0.74
C TYR A 248 -15.99 6.26 0.29
N LEU A 249 -16.00 7.02 -0.80
CA LEU A 249 -14.78 7.59 -1.38
C LEU A 249 -14.66 9.07 -1.02
N SER A 250 -13.52 9.44 -0.47
CA SER A 250 -13.09 10.84 -0.37
C SER A 250 -12.43 11.29 -1.66
N THR A 251 -12.57 12.60 -1.97
CA THR A 251 -11.89 13.21 -3.11
C THR A 251 -11.16 14.47 -2.67
N LEU A 252 -9.88 14.57 -3.01
CA LEU A 252 -9.06 15.76 -2.83
C LEU A 252 -8.59 16.25 -4.19
N ILE A 253 -8.82 17.52 -4.46
CA ILE A 253 -8.45 18.19 -5.71
C ILE A 253 -7.57 19.39 -5.37
N TYR A 254 -6.39 19.46 -5.98
CA TYR A 254 -5.58 20.68 -6.08
C TYR A 254 -5.69 21.23 -7.49
N LYS A 255 -6.07 22.51 -7.65
CA LYS A 255 -6.18 23.20 -8.94
C LYS A 255 -5.95 24.68 -8.80
#